data_5fbc2af9dfcdf6d6e953906a5e2e3853
#
_entry.id   5fbc2af9dfcdf6d6e953906a5e2e3853
#
_cell.length_a   1.000
_cell.length_b   1.000
_cell.length_c   1.000
_cell.angle_alpha   90.00
_cell.angle_beta   90.00
_cell.angle_gamma   90.00
#
_symmetry.space_group_name_H-M   'P 1'
#
loop_
_entity.id
_entity.type
_entity.pdbx_description
1 polymer ?
#
loop_
_entity_poly.entity_id
_entity_poly.type
_entity_poly.pdbx_seq_one_letter_code
_entity_poly.pdbx_strand_id
1 'polypeptide(L)'
;MNIKIQNCVFLCLIAFLASCSAPKEVLYLQDIASIKEENIDKNYEVIIHKDDLLAILVNSKDPELALPFNMPVVTYQIGAQTTAQQRLLGYLVDQNGDIDFPILGKIHVEGLTRMQVTELIKQKLMSEDLIKDPIVTVQFLNFKVSVMGEVTRPGTFDISGDRITLLEALSMAGDLTIYGRRDRVAVIREKDGKRRILYHDLRSSDIFQSPCYYLQQNDIVYVEPNKAKT
;
A
#
# COMPACT_ATOMS: atom_id res chain seq x y z
N MET A 1 62.11 -28.84 16.09
CA MET A 1 61.45 -27.54 16.37
C MET A 1 60.51 -27.09 15.26
N ASN A 2 60.62 -27.58 14.02
CA ASN A 2 59.81 -27.15 12.89
C ASN A 2 58.39 -27.72 12.80
N ILE A 3 58.14 -28.95 13.28
CA ILE A 3 56.82 -29.62 13.19
C ILE A 3 55.75 -28.93 14.05
N LYS A 4 56.09 -28.43 15.20
CA LYS A 4 55.15 -27.73 16.09
C LYS A 4 54.71 -26.38 15.50
N ILE A 5 55.57 -25.67 14.81
CA ILE A 5 55.27 -24.40 14.13
C ILE A 5 54.38 -24.64 12.91
N GLN A 6 54.62 -25.68 12.14
CA GLN A 6 53.86 -26.05 10.97
C GLN A 6 52.44 -26.47 11.30
N ASN A 7 52.23 -27.21 12.39
CA ASN A 7 50.91 -27.56 12.92
C ASN A 7 50.14 -26.33 13.48
N CYS A 8 50.84 -25.38 14.10
CA CYS A 8 50.22 -24.16 14.60
C CYS A 8 49.75 -23.24 13.47
N VAL A 9 50.57 -23.12 12.37
CA VAL A 9 50.18 -22.37 11.18
C VAL A 9 49.02 -23.00 10.46
N PHE A 10 48.99 -24.35 10.37
CA PHE A 10 47.88 -25.07 9.74
C PHE A 10 46.57 -24.95 10.53
N LEU A 11 46.65 -24.96 11.89
CA LEU A 11 45.48 -24.74 12.77
C LEU A 11 44.97 -23.31 12.68
N CYS A 12 45.85 -22.31 12.57
CA CYS A 12 45.45 -20.91 12.32
C CYS A 12 44.79 -20.75 10.95
N LEU A 13 45.30 -21.40 9.91
CA LEU A 13 44.71 -21.33 8.56
C LEU A 13 43.31 -21.94 8.50
N ILE A 14 43.08 -23.04 9.22
CA ILE A 14 41.72 -23.66 9.34
C ILE A 14 40.77 -22.75 10.12
N ALA A 15 41.24 -22.03 11.14
CA ALA A 15 40.42 -21.10 11.90
C ALA A 15 39.95 -19.90 11.08
N PHE A 16 40.75 -19.44 10.09
CA PHE A 16 40.35 -18.38 9.16
C PHE A 16 39.30 -18.81 8.13
N LEU A 17 39.20 -20.10 7.82
CA LEU A 17 38.21 -20.62 6.86
C LEU A 17 36.80 -20.82 7.50
N ALA A 18 36.65 -20.82 8.82
CA ALA A 18 35.39 -21.01 9.52
C ALA A 18 34.58 -19.72 9.76
N SER A 19 35.04 -18.55 9.29
CA SER A 19 34.46 -17.25 9.59
C SER A 19 33.45 -16.75 8.55
N CYS A 20 32.85 -17.62 7.74
CA CYS A 20 31.70 -17.26 6.88
C CYS A 20 30.39 -17.55 7.58
N SER A 21 29.99 -16.71 8.55
CA SER A 21 28.57 -16.67 8.95
C SER A 21 27.84 -15.70 8.04
N ALA A 22 26.77 -16.16 7.37
CA ALA A 22 25.89 -15.26 6.63
C ALA A 22 25.41 -14.16 7.57
N PRO A 23 25.45 -12.88 7.16
CA PRO A 23 25.06 -11.80 8.03
C PRO A 23 23.54 -11.92 8.29
N LYS A 24 23.16 -12.33 9.50
CA LYS A 24 21.76 -12.45 9.94
C LYS A 24 20.96 -11.14 9.80
N GLU A 25 21.66 -10.03 9.65
CA GLU A 25 21.07 -8.70 9.50
C GLU A 25 20.39 -8.47 8.13
N VAL A 26 20.65 -9.32 7.13
CA VAL A 26 20.12 -9.18 5.76
C VAL A 26 18.91 -10.08 5.51
N LEU A 27 18.68 -11.09 6.35
CA LEU A 27 17.60 -12.05 6.15
C LEU A 27 16.28 -11.53 6.72
N TYR A 28 15.20 -11.78 5.98
CA TYR A 28 13.81 -11.54 6.41
C TYR A 28 13.26 -12.73 7.19
N LEU A 29 12.25 -12.47 8.03
CA LEU A 29 11.37 -13.48 8.64
C LEU A 29 12.14 -14.71 9.16
N GLN A 30 13.16 -14.46 10.00
CA GLN A 30 14.08 -15.51 10.46
C GLN A 30 13.41 -16.58 11.33
N ASP A 31 12.25 -16.27 11.88
CA ASP A 31 11.40 -17.11 12.74
C ASP A 31 10.22 -17.78 11.99
N ILE A 32 10.13 -17.61 10.66
CA ILE A 32 8.99 -18.08 9.86
C ILE A 32 8.78 -19.61 9.96
N ALA A 33 9.85 -20.36 10.19
CA ALA A 33 9.78 -21.80 10.36
C ALA A 33 8.98 -22.24 11.62
N SER A 34 8.78 -21.34 12.58
CA SER A 34 7.98 -21.59 13.79
C SER A 34 6.48 -21.38 13.55
N ILE A 35 6.11 -20.67 12.49
CA ILE A 35 4.71 -20.37 12.14
C ILE A 35 4.18 -21.55 11.33
N LYS A 36 3.14 -22.22 11.85
CA LYS A 36 2.49 -23.32 11.13
C LYS A 36 1.34 -22.82 10.27
N GLU A 37 0.45 -22.05 10.86
CA GLU A 37 -0.75 -21.49 10.24
C GLU A 37 -1.30 -20.39 11.15
N GLU A 38 -1.65 -19.24 10.59
CA GLU A 38 -2.28 -18.15 11.31
C GLU A 38 -3.56 -17.71 10.59
N ASN A 39 -4.56 -17.33 11.36
CA ASN A 39 -5.75 -16.72 10.80
C ASN A 39 -5.39 -15.31 10.29
N ILE A 40 -5.57 -15.10 9.00
CA ILE A 40 -5.44 -13.76 8.42
C ILE A 40 -6.74 -13.01 8.74
N ASP A 41 -6.60 -11.81 9.33
CA ASP A 41 -7.74 -10.92 9.50
C ASP A 41 -8.26 -10.53 8.10
N LYS A 42 -9.38 -11.17 7.70
CA LYS A 42 -9.99 -11.01 6.37
C LYS A 42 -10.62 -9.63 6.19
N ASN A 43 -10.74 -8.85 7.25
CA ASN A 43 -11.52 -7.62 7.27
C ASN A 43 -10.67 -6.35 7.08
N TYR A 44 -9.40 -6.47 6.63
CA TYR A 44 -8.67 -5.28 6.30
C TYR A 44 -9.17 -4.72 4.96
N GLU A 45 -10.00 -3.70 5.05
CA GLU A 45 -10.44 -2.89 3.94
C GLU A 45 -9.91 -1.46 4.08
N VAL A 46 -9.51 -0.86 2.98
CA VAL A 46 -9.10 0.54 2.97
C VAL A 46 -10.31 1.41 3.30
N ILE A 47 -10.14 2.27 4.29
CA ILE A 47 -11.15 3.25 4.71
C ILE A 47 -10.92 4.54 3.93
N ILE A 48 -12.00 5.12 3.45
CA ILE A 48 -12.00 6.38 2.72
C ILE A 48 -11.70 7.53 3.68
N HIS A 49 -10.82 8.44 3.27
CA HIS A 49 -10.42 9.63 3.98
C HIS A 49 -10.67 10.88 3.13
N LYS A 50 -10.57 12.05 3.77
CA LYS A 50 -10.54 13.34 3.06
C LYS A 50 -9.42 13.36 2.04
N ASP A 51 -9.64 14.09 0.94
CA ASP A 51 -8.74 14.22 -0.19
C ASP A 51 -8.56 12.92 -1.02
N ASP A 52 -9.28 11.84 -0.70
CA ASP A 52 -9.37 10.67 -1.58
C ASP A 52 -10.15 11.01 -2.84
N LEU A 53 -9.71 10.46 -3.96
CA LEU A 53 -10.37 10.59 -5.25
C LEU A 53 -10.99 9.25 -5.64
N LEU A 54 -12.32 9.21 -5.75
CA LEU A 54 -13.07 7.98 -5.99
C LEU A 54 -13.65 7.99 -7.41
N ALA A 55 -13.36 6.96 -8.21
CA ALA A 55 -14.16 6.65 -9.38
C ALA A 55 -15.41 5.88 -8.93
N ILE A 56 -16.57 6.37 -9.31
CA ILE A 56 -17.84 5.70 -9.04
C ILE A 56 -18.54 5.53 -10.37
N LEU A 57 -18.81 4.28 -10.72
CA LEU A 57 -19.50 3.91 -11.94
C LEU A 57 -20.82 3.23 -11.61
N VAL A 58 -21.89 3.75 -12.18
CA VAL A 58 -23.23 3.18 -12.06
C VAL A 58 -23.61 2.54 -13.39
N ASN A 59 -24.05 1.29 -13.32
CA ASN A 59 -24.62 0.56 -14.45
C ASN A 59 -26.03 0.05 -14.10
N SER A 60 -26.84 -0.19 -15.11
CA SER A 60 -28.19 -0.75 -14.99
C SER A 60 -28.48 -1.62 -16.22
N LYS A 61 -29.51 -2.47 -16.13
CA LYS A 61 -30.02 -3.20 -17.30
C LYS A 61 -30.49 -2.26 -18.42
N ASP A 62 -30.96 -1.08 -18.02
CA ASP A 62 -31.22 0.02 -18.95
C ASP A 62 -30.08 1.05 -18.82
N PRO A 63 -29.13 1.06 -19.77
CA PRO A 63 -27.96 1.95 -19.70
C PRO A 63 -28.32 3.44 -19.71
N GLU A 64 -29.43 3.82 -20.35
CA GLU A 64 -29.85 5.24 -20.42
C GLU A 64 -30.19 5.80 -19.05
N LEU A 65 -30.75 4.98 -18.15
CA LEU A 65 -31.03 5.38 -16.78
C LEU A 65 -29.76 5.60 -15.94
N ALA A 66 -28.66 4.96 -16.29
CA ALA A 66 -27.40 5.08 -15.58
C ALA A 66 -26.56 6.30 -16.02
N LEU A 67 -26.74 6.80 -17.25
CA LEU A 67 -25.95 7.89 -17.81
C LEU A 67 -25.88 9.15 -16.93
N PRO A 68 -26.98 9.64 -16.33
CA PRO A 68 -26.96 10.87 -15.54
C PRO A 68 -26.13 10.78 -14.26
N PHE A 69 -25.82 9.56 -13.77
CA PHE A 69 -25.08 9.29 -12.54
C PHE A 69 -23.58 9.11 -12.77
N ASN A 70 -23.16 9.04 -14.04
CA ASN A 70 -21.76 8.83 -14.39
C ASN A 70 -21.10 10.14 -14.83
N MET A 71 -19.89 10.39 -14.33
CA MET A 71 -19.08 11.49 -14.83
C MET A 71 -18.67 11.23 -16.29
N PRO A 72 -18.66 12.27 -17.15
CA PRO A 72 -18.20 12.13 -18.52
C PRO A 72 -16.73 11.71 -18.55
N VAL A 73 -16.40 10.78 -19.44
CA VAL A 73 -14.99 10.43 -19.72
C VAL A 73 -14.39 11.54 -20.57
N VAL A 74 -13.40 12.24 -20.07
CA VAL A 74 -12.73 13.32 -20.80
C VAL A 74 -11.50 12.74 -21.49
N THR A 75 -11.47 12.86 -22.82
CA THR A 75 -10.31 12.46 -23.64
C THR A 75 -9.48 13.70 -23.93
N TYR A 76 -8.25 13.75 -23.41
CA TYR A 76 -7.30 14.80 -23.77
C TYR A 76 -6.39 14.31 -24.89
N GLN A 77 -6.26 15.09 -25.96
CA GLN A 77 -5.23 14.89 -26.98
C GLN A 77 -3.99 15.68 -26.54
N ILE A 78 -2.91 14.99 -26.22
CA ILE A 78 -1.63 15.61 -25.92
C ILE A 78 -0.70 15.43 -27.12
N GLY A 79 -0.51 16.49 -27.90
CA GLY A 79 0.45 16.56 -29.01
C GLY A 79 0.01 15.87 -30.31
N ALA A 80 0.84 15.98 -31.35
CA ALA A 80 0.61 15.48 -32.70
C ALA A 80 0.75 13.94 -32.87
N GLN A 81 1.02 13.21 -31.81
CA GLN A 81 0.99 11.73 -31.80
C GLN A 81 -0.19 11.27 -30.94
N THR A 82 -1.10 10.58 -31.60
CA THR A 82 -2.39 10.09 -31.10
C THR A 82 -2.24 9.02 -30.00
N THR A 83 -1.90 9.42 -28.80
CA THR A 83 -2.21 8.64 -27.62
C THR A 83 -3.32 9.36 -26.87
N ALA A 84 -4.55 9.01 -27.18
CA ALA A 84 -5.72 9.44 -26.44
C ALA A 84 -5.66 8.81 -25.05
N GLN A 85 -5.26 9.58 -24.04
CA GLN A 85 -5.26 9.14 -22.66
C GLN A 85 -6.65 9.43 -22.07
N GLN A 86 -7.46 8.39 -21.93
CA GLN A 86 -8.74 8.46 -21.23
C GLN A 86 -8.43 8.58 -19.73
N ARG A 87 -8.82 9.68 -19.13
CA ARG A 87 -8.75 9.87 -17.68
C ARG A 87 -10.15 9.75 -17.11
N LEU A 88 -10.35 8.78 -16.21
CA LEU A 88 -11.55 8.73 -15.40
C LEU A 88 -11.56 9.96 -14.50
N LEU A 89 -12.64 10.73 -14.56
CA LEU A 89 -12.91 11.77 -13.59
C LEU A 89 -13.41 11.11 -12.30
N GLY A 90 -12.93 11.59 -11.16
CA GLY A 90 -13.30 11.06 -9.86
C GLY A 90 -14.02 12.09 -9.01
N TYR A 91 -14.71 11.60 -8.00
CA TYR A 91 -15.32 12.38 -6.94
C TYR A 91 -14.29 12.61 -5.83
N LEU A 92 -13.92 13.87 -5.59
CA LEU A 92 -13.04 14.24 -4.50
C LEU A 92 -13.83 14.24 -3.19
N VAL A 93 -13.30 13.55 -2.18
CA VAL A 93 -13.83 13.60 -0.81
C VAL A 93 -13.43 14.93 -0.20
N ASP A 94 -14.42 15.77 0.13
CA ASP A 94 -14.21 17.12 0.63
C ASP A 94 -13.76 17.14 2.11
N GLN A 95 -13.53 18.36 2.65
CA GLN A 95 -13.10 18.54 4.04
C GLN A 95 -14.17 18.18 5.09
N ASN A 96 -15.42 17.95 4.66
CA ASN A 96 -16.49 17.44 5.51
C ASN A 96 -16.60 15.91 5.44
N GLY A 97 -15.82 15.26 4.56
CA GLY A 97 -15.90 13.83 4.31
C GLY A 97 -16.99 13.46 3.30
N ASP A 98 -17.49 14.44 2.52
CA ASP A 98 -18.57 14.25 1.58
C ASP A 98 -18.06 14.23 0.14
N ILE A 99 -18.78 13.51 -0.74
CA ILE A 99 -18.67 13.64 -2.19
C ILE A 99 -19.93 14.31 -2.74
N ASP A 100 -19.78 15.06 -3.83
CA ASP A 100 -20.90 15.66 -4.55
C ASP A 100 -21.31 14.75 -5.71
N PHE A 101 -22.36 13.94 -5.47
CA PHE A 101 -22.77 12.90 -6.41
C PHE A 101 -23.97 13.38 -7.25
N PRO A 102 -23.96 13.18 -8.59
CA PRO A 102 -25.04 13.66 -9.45
C PRO A 102 -26.42 13.19 -8.99
N ILE A 103 -27.38 14.10 -8.99
CA ILE A 103 -28.79 13.89 -8.62
C ILE A 103 -28.97 13.62 -7.11
N LEU A 104 -28.17 12.74 -6.51
CA LEU A 104 -28.25 12.41 -5.08
C LEU A 104 -27.65 13.50 -4.16
N GLY A 105 -26.91 14.49 -4.75
CA GLY A 105 -26.29 15.55 -3.99
C GLY A 105 -25.14 15.07 -3.10
N LYS A 106 -24.99 15.66 -1.92
CA LYS A 106 -23.90 15.34 -0.99
C LYS A 106 -24.13 14.00 -0.29
N ILE A 107 -23.10 13.16 -0.34
CA ILE A 107 -23.07 11.85 0.30
C ILE A 107 -21.84 11.77 1.20
N HIS A 108 -22.04 11.52 2.49
CA HIS A 108 -20.95 11.31 3.43
C HIS A 108 -20.31 9.94 3.21
N VAL A 109 -19.00 9.92 2.96
CA VAL A 109 -18.25 8.70 2.65
C VAL A 109 -17.01 8.51 3.51
N GLU A 110 -16.55 9.55 4.25
CA GLU A 110 -15.42 9.42 5.15
C GLU A 110 -15.69 8.35 6.22
N GLY A 111 -14.67 7.53 6.51
CA GLY A 111 -14.78 6.45 7.48
C GLY A 111 -15.48 5.19 6.97
N LEU A 112 -16.03 5.22 5.76
CA LEU A 112 -16.63 4.05 5.12
C LEU A 112 -15.59 3.29 4.30
N THR A 113 -15.82 1.98 4.13
CA THR A 113 -15.08 1.18 3.17
C THR A 113 -15.67 1.37 1.77
N ARG A 114 -14.92 0.99 0.75
CA ARG A 114 -15.40 0.99 -0.64
C ARG A 114 -16.70 0.21 -0.81
N MET A 115 -16.81 -0.96 -0.15
CA MET A 115 -18.02 -1.78 -0.22
C MET A 115 -19.21 -1.11 0.45
N GLN A 116 -19.00 -0.43 1.59
CA GLN A 116 -20.06 0.32 2.27
C GLN A 116 -20.57 1.48 1.42
N VAL A 117 -19.66 2.22 0.73
CA VAL A 117 -20.07 3.29 -0.19
C VAL A 117 -20.82 2.73 -1.40
N THR A 118 -20.37 1.59 -1.94
CA THR A 118 -21.08 0.89 -3.02
C THR A 118 -22.52 0.58 -2.62
N GLU A 119 -22.71 0.00 -1.45
CA GLU A 119 -24.06 -0.35 -0.96
C GLU A 119 -24.90 0.89 -0.60
N LEU A 120 -24.28 1.93 -0.01
CA LEU A 120 -24.94 3.19 0.30
C LEU A 120 -25.51 3.86 -0.95
N ILE A 121 -24.72 3.98 -2.01
CA ILE A 121 -25.17 4.59 -3.26
C ILE A 121 -26.25 3.73 -3.92
N LYS A 122 -26.06 2.41 -3.93
CA LYS A 122 -27.06 1.48 -4.47
C LYS A 122 -28.41 1.63 -3.75
N GLN A 123 -28.42 1.65 -2.42
CA GLN A 123 -29.63 1.83 -1.63
C GLN A 123 -30.31 3.17 -1.90
N LYS A 124 -29.53 4.26 -2.04
CA LYS A 124 -30.09 5.58 -2.37
C LYS A 124 -30.76 5.59 -3.75
N LEU A 125 -30.10 5.03 -4.78
CA LEU A 125 -30.65 4.94 -6.12
C LEU A 125 -31.96 4.15 -6.17
N MET A 126 -32.06 3.09 -5.37
CA MET A 126 -33.26 2.27 -5.28
C MET A 126 -34.37 2.94 -4.48
N SER A 127 -34.05 3.55 -3.32
CA SER A 127 -35.03 4.15 -2.41
C SER A 127 -35.68 5.41 -2.99
N GLU A 128 -34.98 6.13 -3.89
CA GLU A 128 -35.49 7.30 -4.58
C GLU A 128 -36.18 6.94 -5.93
N ASP A 129 -36.36 5.63 -6.20
CA ASP A 129 -36.96 5.06 -7.42
C ASP A 129 -36.28 5.54 -8.73
N LEU A 130 -34.96 5.82 -8.64
CA LEU A 130 -34.18 6.32 -9.78
C LEU A 130 -33.68 5.18 -10.66
N ILE A 131 -33.20 4.09 -10.06
CA ILE A 131 -32.77 2.87 -10.74
C ILE A 131 -33.22 1.66 -9.91
N LYS A 132 -33.90 0.70 -10.54
CA LYS A 132 -34.41 -0.50 -9.84
C LYS A 132 -33.34 -1.57 -9.60
N ASP A 133 -32.35 -1.66 -10.48
CA ASP A 133 -31.33 -2.70 -10.48
C ASP A 133 -29.90 -2.10 -10.64
N PRO A 134 -29.49 -1.14 -9.79
CA PRO A 134 -28.22 -0.49 -9.96
C PRO A 134 -27.05 -1.43 -9.63
N ILE A 135 -26.04 -1.43 -10.51
CA ILE A 135 -24.74 -2.03 -10.28
C ILE A 135 -23.77 -0.87 -10.06
N VAL A 136 -23.28 -0.72 -8.83
CA VAL A 136 -22.36 0.37 -8.45
C VAL A 136 -20.97 -0.20 -8.25
N THR A 137 -19.97 0.41 -8.86
CA THR A 137 -18.56 0.08 -8.68
C THR A 137 -17.83 1.31 -8.17
N VAL A 138 -17.10 1.16 -7.05
CA VAL A 138 -16.28 2.22 -6.45
C VAL A 138 -14.82 1.80 -6.48
N GLN A 139 -13.92 2.70 -6.90
CA GLN A 139 -12.46 2.48 -6.95
C GLN A 139 -11.73 3.73 -6.51
N PHE A 140 -10.57 3.57 -5.85
CA PHE A 140 -9.67 4.69 -5.59
C PHE A 140 -8.89 5.03 -6.87
N LEU A 141 -8.76 6.33 -7.17
CA LEU A 141 -7.97 6.82 -8.30
C LEU A 141 -6.60 7.38 -7.88
N ASN A 142 -6.43 7.71 -6.61
CA ASN A 142 -5.20 8.33 -6.11
C ASN A 142 -4.54 7.54 -4.97
N PHE A 143 -4.86 6.24 -4.84
CA PHE A 143 -4.21 5.42 -3.81
C PHE A 143 -2.73 5.29 -4.12
N LYS A 144 -1.91 5.87 -3.26
CA LYS A 144 -0.45 5.85 -3.39
C LYS A 144 0.22 5.69 -2.04
N VAL A 145 1.42 5.10 -2.06
CA VAL A 145 2.33 5.00 -0.93
C VAL A 145 3.71 5.50 -1.35
N SER A 146 4.47 6.05 -0.41
CA SER A 146 5.83 6.51 -0.68
C SER A 146 6.83 5.61 0.05
N VAL A 147 7.90 5.21 -0.65
CA VAL A 147 9.00 4.45 -0.05
C VAL A 147 10.28 5.26 -0.23
N MET A 148 11.01 5.46 0.86
CA MET A 148 12.21 6.29 0.86
C MET A 148 13.31 5.73 1.78
N GLY A 149 14.52 6.24 1.63
CA GLY A 149 15.69 5.82 2.39
C GLY A 149 16.49 4.74 1.66
N GLU A 150 16.97 3.73 2.39
CA GLU A 150 17.88 2.70 1.88
C GLU A 150 17.15 1.57 1.14
N VAL A 151 16.51 1.93 0.04
CA VAL A 151 15.91 1.03 -0.93
C VAL A 151 16.51 1.24 -2.32
N THR A 152 16.36 0.27 -3.20
CA THR A 152 16.97 0.33 -4.55
C THR A 152 16.35 1.43 -5.42
N ARG A 153 15.03 1.66 -5.31
CA ARG A 153 14.28 2.64 -6.10
C ARG A 153 13.31 3.41 -5.19
N PRO A 154 13.81 4.43 -4.46
CA PRO A 154 12.92 5.27 -3.68
C PRO A 154 11.94 6.03 -4.59
N GLY A 155 10.71 6.22 -4.15
CA GLY A 155 9.69 6.90 -4.92
C GLY A 155 8.29 6.80 -4.33
N THR A 156 7.33 7.41 -5.01
CA THR A 156 5.90 7.26 -4.74
C THR A 156 5.32 6.30 -5.77
N PHE A 157 4.56 5.33 -5.30
CA PHE A 157 3.98 4.25 -6.09
C PHE A 157 2.46 4.32 -6.06
N ASP A 158 1.85 4.36 -7.23
CA ASP A 158 0.39 4.26 -7.37
C ASP A 158 -0.03 2.80 -7.23
N ILE A 159 -1.08 2.59 -6.43
CA ILE A 159 -1.59 1.27 -6.09
C ILE A 159 -2.89 1.02 -6.85
N SER A 160 -2.85 0.09 -7.79
CA SER A 160 -4.02 -0.27 -8.60
C SER A 160 -4.98 -1.22 -7.89
N GLY A 161 -4.56 -1.82 -6.77
CA GLY A 161 -5.35 -2.77 -6.00
C GLY A 161 -6.11 -2.12 -4.84
N ASP A 162 -6.89 -2.95 -4.14
CA ASP A 162 -7.66 -2.53 -2.99
C ASP A 162 -6.84 -2.44 -1.70
N ARG A 163 -5.65 -3.00 -1.70
CA ARG A 163 -4.74 -3.03 -0.55
C ARG A 163 -3.31 -3.22 -1.01
N ILE A 164 -2.38 -2.84 -0.17
CA ILE A 164 -0.95 -3.11 -0.31
C ILE A 164 -0.36 -3.40 1.06
N THR A 165 0.52 -4.37 1.16
CA THR A 165 1.27 -4.67 2.36
C THR A 165 2.59 -3.90 2.41
N LEU A 166 3.16 -3.76 3.60
CA LEU A 166 4.49 -3.16 3.78
C LEU A 166 5.56 -3.90 2.95
N LEU A 167 5.50 -5.24 2.90
CA LEU A 167 6.46 -6.05 2.13
C LEU A 167 6.29 -5.85 0.61
N GLU A 168 5.05 -5.73 0.12
CA GLU A 168 4.80 -5.43 -1.30
C GLU A 168 5.32 -4.04 -1.68
N ALA A 169 5.10 -3.02 -0.84
CA ALA A 169 5.61 -1.67 -1.09
C ALA A 169 7.14 -1.65 -1.15
N LEU A 170 7.82 -2.36 -0.26
CA LEU A 170 9.28 -2.52 -0.29
C LEU A 170 9.74 -3.27 -1.55
N SER A 171 9.01 -4.31 -1.97
CA SER A 171 9.27 -5.03 -3.22
C SER A 171 9.13 -4.12 -4.46
N MET A 172 8.09 -3.25 -4.51
CA MET A 172 7.92 -2.25 -5.58
C MET A 172 9.09 -1.27 -5.63
N ALA A 173 9.66 -0.92 -4.46
CA ALA A 173 10.87 -0.10 -4.36
C ALA A 173 12.17 -0.86 -4.69
N GLY A 174 12.08 -2.12 -5.12
CA GLY A 174 13.23 -2.97 -5.51
C GLY A 174 14.02 -3.47 -4.32
N ASP A 175 13.37 -3.62 -3.18
CA ASP A 175 13.92 -4.08 -1.91
C ASP A 175 14.92 -3.13 -1.24
N LEU A 176 15.26 -3.44 0.02
CA LEU A 176 16.27 -2.72 0.78
C LEU A 176 17.66 -3.00 0.20
N THR A 177 18.50 -1.95 0.17
CA THR A 177 19.91 -2.14 -0.13
C THR A 177 20.60 -2.95 0.99
N ILE A 178 21.85 -3.37 0.78
CA ILE A 178 22.66 -4.02 1.82
C ILE A 178 22.92 -3.12 3.02
N TYR A 179 22.75 -1.81 2.85
CA TYR A 179 22.90 -0.81 3.89
C TYR A 179 21.58 -0.49 4.61
N GLY A 180 20.44 -0.98 4.12
CA GLY A 180 19.13 -0.76 4.74
C GLY A 180 18.95 -1.56 6.02
N ARG A 181 18.49 -0.91 7.07
CA ARG A 181 18.20 -1.52 8.37
C ARG A 181 16.87 -2.28 8.32
N ARG A 182 16.94 -3.60 8.29
CA ARG A 182 15.76 -4.49 8.32
C ARG A 182 15.11 -4.58 9.68
N ASP A 183 15.87 -4.31 10.72
CA ASP A 183 15.41 -4.31 12.11
C ASP A 183 14.63 -3.05 12.49
N ARG A 184 14.62 -2.03 11.62
CA ARG A 184 14.03 -0.74 11.96
C ARG A 184 13.49 0.00 10.73
N VAL A 185 12.41 -0.52 10.16
CA VAL A 185 11.68 0.15 9.09
C VAL A 185 10.51 0.91 9.68
N ALA A 186 10.43 2.20 9.40
CA ALA A 186 9.36 3.07 9.90
C ALA A 186 8.21 3.16 8.90
N VAL A 187 6.99 3.04 9.38
CA VAL A 187 5.79 3.48 8.66
C VAL A 187 5.29 4.76 9.33
N ILE A 188 5.23 5.82 8.55
CA ILE A 188 4.74 7.14 8.97
C ILE A 188 3.34 7.29 8.40
N ARG A 189 2.36 7.41 9.28
CA ARG A 189 0.94 7.53 8.96
C ARG A 189 0.36 8.81 9.56
N GLU A 190 -0.35 9.57 8.74
CA GLU A 190 -1.12 10.71 9.19
C GLU A 190 -2.61 10.35 9.24
N LYS A 191 -3.20 10.53 10.41
CA LYS A 191 -4.63 10.27 10.61
C LYS A 191 -5.18 11.21 11.68
N ASP A 192 -6.37 11.77 11.45
CA ASP A 192 -7.08 12.64 12.40
C ASP A 192 -6.21 13.83 12.89
N GLY A 193 -5.45 14.44 11.97
CA GLY A 193 -4.53 15.55 12.27
C GLY A 193 -3.33 15.15 13.15
N LYS A 194 -3.07 13.86 13.32
CA LYS A 194 -1.94 13.33 14.09
C LYS A 194 -1.03 12.51 13.19
N ARG A 195 0.28 12.65 13.41
CA ARG A 195 1.30 11.81 12.79
C ARG A 195 1.74 10.73 13.76
N ARG A 196 1.71 9.46 13.30
CA ARG A 196 2.20 8.30 14.04
C ARG A 196 3.35 7.69 13.27
N ILE A 197 4.38 7.25 14.00
CA ILE A 197 5.54 6.52 13.44
C ILE A 197 5.58 5.17 14.15
N LEU A 198 5.44 4.11 13.37
CA LEU A 198 5.54 2.73 13.85
C LEU A 198 6.78 2.09 13.23
N TYR A 199 7.60 1.50 14.08
CA TYR A 199 8.80 0.78 13.65
C TYR A 199 8.53 -0.72 13.55
N HIS A 200 9.11 -1.33 12.52
CA HIS A 200 8.93 -2.74 12.19
C HIS A 200 10.30 -3.40 12.03
N ASP A 201 10.43 -4.58 12.61
CA ASP A 201 11.55 -5.48 12.34
C ASP A 201 11.13 -6.49 11.27
N LEU A 202 11.66 -6.32 10.06
CA LEU A 202 11.36 -7.21 8.93
C LEU A 202 11.95 -8.61 9.09
N ARG A 203 12.82 -8.81 10.09
CA ARG A 203 13.44 -10.10 10.38
C ARG A 203 12.53 -10.98 11.24
N SER A 204 11.49 -10.39 11.87
CA SER A 204 10.51 -11.09 12.69
C SER A 204 9.17 -11.21 11.96
N SER A 205 8.51 -12.34 12.17
CA SER A 205 7.13 -12.57 11.73
C SER A 205 6.10 -11.70 12.45
N ASP A 206 6.45 -11.05 13.56
CA ASP A 206 5.58 -10.11 14.27
C ASP A 206 5.05 -8.99 13.36
N ILE A 207 5.73 -8.74 12.23
CA ILE A 207 5.28 -7.79 11.22
C ILE A 207 3.86 -8.09 10.73
N PHE A 208 3.44 -9.35 10.66
CA PHE A 208 2.11 -9.75 10.20
C PHE A 208 0.99 -9.32 11.17
N GLN A 209 1.33 -9.11 12.45
CA GLN A 209 0.40 -8.65 13.48
C GLN A 209 0.39 -7.11 13.62
N SER A 210 1.20 -6.42 12.84
CA SER A 210 1.28 -4.96 12.91
C SER A 210 0.02 -4.30 12.34
N PRO A 211 -0.51 -3.25 13.00
CA PRO A 211 -1.60 -2.43 12.45
C PRO A 211 -1.19 -1.66 11.18
N CYS A 212 0.11 -1.63 10.85
CA CYS A 212 0.66 -1.03 9.64
C CYS A 212 1.19 -2.07 8.65
N TYR A 213 0.91 -3.37 8.85
CA TYR A 213 1.24 -4.39 7.85
C TYR A 213 0.55 -4.08 6.52
N TYR A 214 -0.73 -3.72 6.57
CA TYR A 214 -1.43 -3.13 5.44
C TYR A 214 -1.26 -1.61 5.48
N LEU A 215 -0.75 -1.07 4.39
CA LEU A 215 -0.55 0.37 4.25
C LEU A 215 -1.86 1.06 3.87
N GLN A 216 -1.98 2.30 4.30
CA GLN A 216 -3.08 3.20 3.97
C GLN A 216 -2.63 4.25 2.95
N GLN A 217 -3.59 4.96 2.38
CA GLN A 217 -3.37 6.09 1.49
C GLN A 217 -2.39 7.10 2.11
N ASN A 218 -1.40 7.53 1.32
CA ASN A 218 -0.35 8.46 1.69
C ASN A 218 0.62 8.00 2.81
N ASP A 219 0.60 6.72 3.21
CA ASP A 219 1.64 6.21 4.11
C ASP A 219 3.03 6.39 3.51
N ILE A 220 3.99 6.70 4.38
CA ILE A 220 5.41 6.79 4.01
C ILE A 220 6.15 5.66 4.71
N VAL A 221 6.81 4.83 3.92
CA VAL A 221 7.74 3.79 4.40
C VAL A 221 9.14 4.35 4.35
N TYR A 222 9.82 4.41 5.48
CA TYR A 222 11.18 4.91 5.58
C TYR A 222 12.15 3.83 6.07
N VAL A 223 13.17 3.58 5.29
CA VAL A 223 14.24 2.63 5.60
C VAL A 223 15.49 3.39 6.04
N GLU A 224 15.86 3.23 7.32
CA GLU A 224 17.06 3.86 7.86
C GLU A 224 18.34 3.22 7.29
N PRO A 225 19.43 3.99 7.07
CA PRO A 225 20.73 3.43 6.77
C PRO A 225 21.36 2.77 8.00
N ASN A 226 22.20 1.76 7.80
CA ASN A 226 23.01 1.18 8.83
C ASN A 226 24.31 2.00 9.06
N LYS A 227 25.03 1.67 10.16
CA LYS A 227 26.26 2.37 10.53
C LYS A 227 27.41 2.25 9.50
N ALA A 228 27.34 1.31 8.57
CA ALA A 228 28.37 1.15 7.56
C ALA A 228 28.26 2.19 6.43
N LYS A 229 27.09 2.84 6.29
CA LYS A 229 26.86 3.91 5.32
C LYS A 229 27.01 5.31 5.95
N THR A 230 26.86 5.46 7.26
CA THR A 230 27.05 6.70 8.01
C THR A 230 28.45 6.82 8.58
#